data_5e885f3c215c8e1e7a91b31841cfaa5a
#
_entry.id   5e885f3c215c8e1e7a91b31841cfaa5a
#
_cell.length_a   1.000
_cell.length_b   1.000
_cell.length_c   1.000
_cell.angle_alpha   90.00
_cell.angle_beta   90.00
_cell.angle_gamma   90.00
#
_symmetry.space_group_name_H-M   'P 1'
#
loop_
_entity.id
_entity.type
_entity.pdbx_description
1 polymer ?
#
loop_
_entity_poly.entity_id
_entity_poly.type
_entity_poly.pdbx_seq_one_letter_code
_entity_poly.pdbx_strand_id
1 'polypeptide(L)'
;MKIAALSIGLLLFGSVAFGHRLDEYLQATTISLDKNRIQVQIRLTPGIAVSSYMMTIIDTDHDGVIATAEQRSYAERVLRDLALSLDGDRLKLQLVSAAFPNVERIKEGLGDIVIDFAADVSEDKQTRKLVFANYHQSTISAYLVNCLAPEDKDISVTGQHRNYEQSFYQLDYSQGGFRSGRLTPAWWSGGRGWLSFLGIFLLARLVVLLAKQRRHSTRVDPLVGSSI
;
A
#
# COMPACT_ATOMS: atom_id res chain seq x y z
N MET A 1 -23.62 40.78 8.29
CA MET A 1 -24.30 39.49 8.57
C MET A 1 -24.38 38.53 7.37
N LYS A 2 -23.43 38.53 6.42
CA LYS A 2 -23.50 37.61 5.23
C LYS A 2 -22.35 36.59 5.16
N ILE A 3 -21.43 36.57 6.14
CA ILE A 3 -20.24 35.66 6.13
C ILE A 3 -20.47 34.42 7.03
N ALA A 4 -21.42 34.48 8.00
CA ALA A 4 -21.68 33.35 8.90
C ALA A 4 -22.50 32.20 8.25
N ALA A 5 -23.21 32.44 7.15
CA ALA A 5 -24.04 31.44 6.50
C ALA A 5 -23.24 30.47 5.60
N LEU A 6 -22.01 30.83 5.18
CA LEU A 6 -21.18 30.00 4.29
C LEU A 6 -20.37 28.93 5.03
N SER A 7 -20.13 29.14 6.34
CA SER A 7 -19.33 28.22 7.16
C SER A 7 -20.11 27.01 7.67
N ILE A 8 -21.43 27.05 7.69
CA ILE A 8 -22.29 25.92 8.14
C ILE A 8 -22.51 24.88 7.04
N GLY A 9 -22.44 25.29 5.77
CA GLY A 9 -22.64 24.39 4.62
C GLY A 9 -21.49 23.40 4.40
N LEU A 10 -20.28 23.67 4.90
CA LEU A 10 -19.09 22.84 4.67
C LEU A 10 -18.92 21.69 5.69
N LEU A 11 -19.68 21.73 6.78
CA LEU A 11 -19.63 20.70 7.82
C LEU A 11 -20.57 19.50 7.58
N LEU A 12 -21.42 19.55 6.55
CA LEU A 12 -22.39 18.48 6.25
C LEU A 12 -21.92 17.49 5.17
N PHE A 13 -20.74 17.64 4.61
CA PHE A 13 -20.14 16.68 3.66
C PHE A 13 -19.07 15.79 4.33
N GLY A 14 -19.26 15.42 5.57
CA GLY A 14 -18.56 14.30 6.21
C GLY A 14 -19.10 13.00 5.62
N SER A 15 -18.74 12.67 4.38
CA SER A 15 -19.08 11.39 3.77
C SER A 15 -18.41 10.27 4.54
N VAL A 16 -19.22 9.42 5.12
CA VAL A 16 -18.87 8.15 5.75
C VAL A 16 -18.15 7.26 4.72
N ALA A 17 -16.84 7.34 4.68
CA ALA A 17 -15.98 6.43 3.90
C ALA A 17 -15.77 5.09 4.64
N PHE A 18 -16.82 4.51 5.21
CA PHE A 18 -16.76 3.23 5.93
C PHE A 18 -17.37 2.05 5.13
N GLY A 19 -17.82 2.26 3.88
CA GLY A 19 -18.61 1.28 3.14
C GLY A 19 -17.89 0.00 2.73
N HIS A 20 -16.58 0.02 2.45
CA HIS A 20 -15.90 -1.12 1.81
C HIS A 20 -15.40 -2.23 2.75
N ARG A 21 -15.34 -2.03 4.05
CA ARG A 21 -14.88 -3.04 5.01
C ARG A 21 -15.93 -4.04 5.46
N LEU A 22 -17.20 -3.78 5.20
CA LEU A 22 -18.31 -4.56 5.78
C LEU A 22 -18.83 -5.65 4.84
N ASP A 23 -18.63 -5.52 3.54
CA ASP A 23 -19.35 -6.33 2.55
C ASP A 23 -18.47 -7.33 1.79
N GLU A 24 -17.14 -7.24 1.92
CA GLU A 24 -16.20 -8.02 1.13
C GLU A 24 -15.25 -8.85 2.01
N TYR A 25 -14.63 -9.85 1.40
CA TYR A 25 -13.53 -10.61 2.00
C TYR A 25 -12.21 -9.94 1.62
N LEU A 26 -11.67 -9.10 2.50
CA LEU A 26 -10.41 -8.42 2.25
C LEU A 26 -9.23 -9.39 2.34
N GLN A 27 -8.40 -9.45 1.31
CA GLN A 27 -7.21 -10.29 1.22
C GLN A 27 -5.98 -9.42 0.94
N ALA A 28 -5.18 -9.16 1.96
CA ALA A 28 -3.95 -8.38 1.84
C ALA A 28 -2.74 -9.32 1.78
N THR A 29 -2.09 -9.36 0.64
CA THR A 29 -0.88 -10.16 0.40
C THR A 29 0.36 -9.29 0.52
N THR A 30 1.32 -9.77 1.30
CA THR A 30 2.66 -9.19 1.43
C THR A 30 3.70 -10.20 0.97
N ILE A 31 4.56 -9.81 0.03
CA ILE A 31 5.64 -10.64 -0.49
C ILE A 31 6.97 -10.12 0.05
N SER A 32 7.81 -11.01 0.56
CA SER A 32 9.19 -10.71 0.99
C SER A 32 10.17 -11.53 0.16
N LEU A 33 11.26 -10.90 -0.24
CA LEU A 33 12.32 -11.50 -1.06
C LEU A 33 13.58 -11.69 -0.22
N ASP A 34 14.05 -12.94 -0.14
CA ASP A 34 15.37 -13.31 0.31
C ASP A 34 16.14 -13.95 -0.85
N LYS A 35 17.48 -14.11 -0.72
CA LYS A 35 18.31 -14.66 -1.81
C LYS A 35 17.87 -16.03 -2.30
N ASN A 36 17.47 -16.88 -1.39
CA ASN A 36 17.11 -18.29 -1.67
C ASN A 36 15.68 -18.64 -1.26
N ARG A 37 14.86 -17.63 -0.91
CA ARG A 37 13.50 -17.87 -0.42
C ARG A 37 12.59 -16.71 -0.74
N ILE A 38 11.36 -17.01 -1.13
CA ILE A 38 10.27 -16.05 -1.26
C ILE A 38 9.24 -16.39 -0.19
N GLN A 39 8.86 -15.39 0.59
CA GLN A 39 7.81 -15.51 1.59
C GLN A 39 6.57 -14.78 1.12
N VAL A 40 5.41 -15.38 1.35
CA VAL A 40 4.10 -14.81 1.01
C VAL A 40 3.22 -14.88 2.24
N GLN A 41 2.95 -13.74 2.85
CA GLN A 41 1.98 -13.64 3.94
C GLN A 41 0.65 -13.15 3.37
N ILE A 42 -0.43 -13.84 3.71
CA ILE A 42 -1.77 -13.40 3.38
C ILE A 42 -2.54 -13.14 4.66
N ARG A 43 -3.07 -11.93 4.76
CA ARG A 43 -3.98 -11.51 5.80
C ARG A 43 -5.39 -11.47 5.23
N LEU A 44 -6.28 -12.22 5.83
CA LEU A 44 -7.65 -12.45 5.38
C LEU A 44 -8.62 -11.90 6.42
N THR A 45 -9.39 -10.88 6.05
CA THR A 45 -10.35 -10.22 6.95
C THR A 45 -11.74 -10.35 6.35
N PRO A 46 -12.58 -11.31 6.81
CA PRO A 46 -13.97 -11.39 6.39
C PRO A 46 -14.73 -10.16 6.87
N GLY A 47 -15.37 -9.44 5.96
CA GLY A 47 -16.33 -8.41 6.34
C GLY A 47 -17.58 -9.01 6.98
N ILE A 48 -18.37 -8.22 7.69
CA ILE A 48 -19.55 -8.68 8.44
C ILE A 48 -20.54 -9.42 7.53
N ALA A 49 -20.81 -8.90 6.33
CA ALA A 49 -21.76 -9.48 5.39
C ALA A 49 -21.37 -10.87 4.89
N VAL A 50 -20.06 -11.15 4.79
CA VAL A 50 -19.54 -12.44 4.29
C VAL A 50 -19.04 -13.35 5.40
N SER A 51 -18.96 -12.88 6.64
CA SER A 51 -18.39 -13.62 7.76
C SER A 51 -19.12 -14.94 8.03
N SER A 52 -20.47 -14.94 8.01
CA SER A 52 -21.26 -16.14 8.21
C SER A 52 -20.98 -17.19 7.13
N TYR A 53 -20.88 -16.79 5.88
CA TYR A 53 -20.49 -17.68 4.77
C TYR A 53 -19.08 -18.22 4.98
N MET A 54 -18.13 -17.38 5.35
CA MET A 54 -16.77 -17.81 5.61
C MET A 54 -16.69 -18.79 6.78
N MET A 55 -17.49 -18.61 7.81
CA MET A 55 -17.56 -19.55 8.95
C MET A 55 -18.03 -20.94 8.51
N THR A 56 -18.97 -21.09 7.57
CA THR A 56 -19.38 -22.42 7.09
C THR A 56 -18.26 -23.16 6.34
N ILE A 57 -17.22 -22.44 5.90
CA ILE A 57 -16.06 -23.00 5.20
C ILE A 57 -14.90 -23.30 6.15
N ILE A 58 -14.78 -22.53 7.23
CA ILE A 58 -13.66 -22.59 8.19
C ILE A 58 -13.99 -23.56 9.32
N ASP A 59 -15.12 -23.35 10.02
CA ASP A 59 -15.65 -24.17 11.10
C ASP A 59 -16.56 -25.24 10.47
N THR A 60 -15.96 -26.38 10.13
CA THR A 60 -16.60 -27.40 9.28
C THR A 60 -17.52 -28.33 10.05
N ASP A 61 -17.32 -28.47 11.35
CA ASP A 61 -18.17 -29.26 12.25
C ASP A 61 -19.22 -28.40 12.99
N HIS A 62 -19.12 -27.06 12.82
CA HIS A 62 -20.05 -26.07 13.37
C HIS A 62 -20.14 -26.07 14.90
N ASP A 63 -19.05 -26.40 15.59
CA ASP A 63 -18.99 -26.41 17.05
C ASP A 63 -18.71 -25.01 17.65
N GLY A 64 -18.41 -24.01 16.79
CA GLY A 64 -18.13 -22.64 17.17
C GLY A 64 -16.67 -22.41 17.61
N VAL A 65 -15.80 -23.39 17.44
CA VAL A 65 -14.36 -23.31 17.72
C VAL A 65 -13.59 -23.69 16.46
N ILE A 66 -12.63 -22.88 16.05
CA ILE A 66 -11.78 -23.21 14.90
C ILE A 66 -10.62 -24.10 15.38
N ALA A 67 -10.79 -25.39 15.30
CA ALA A 67 -9.80 -26.37 15.69
C ALA A 67 -8.53 -26.29 14.81
N THR A 68 -7.38 -26.74 15.33
CA THR A 68 -6.10 -26.72 14.57
C THR A 68 -6.19 -27.47 13.24
N ALA A 69 -6.97 -28.55 13.18
CA ALA A 69 -7.20 -29.30 11.94
C ALA A 69 -7.95 -28.47 10.90
N GLU A 70 -8.92 -27.70 11.31
CA GLU A 70 -9.71 -26.80 10.46
C GLU A 70 -8.87 -25.61 9.98
N GLN A 71 -8.09 -25.02 10.90
CA GLN A 71 -7.12 -23.97 10.55
C GLN A 71 -6.19 -24.43 9.42
N ARG A 72 -5.63 -25.63 9.57
CA ARG A 72 -4.74 -26.22 8.58
C ARG A 72 -5.48 -26.53 7.26
N SER A 73 -6.64 -27.14 7.35
CA SER A 73 -7.47 -27.48 6.19
C SER A 73 -7.83 -26.23 5.37
N TYR A 74 -8.21 -25.15 6.08
CA TYR A 74 -8.50 -23.87 5.44
C TYR A 74 -7.26 -23.23 4.81
N ALA A 75 -6.11 -23.22 5.50
CA ALA A 75 -4.86 -22.70 4.96
C ALA A 75 -4.41 -23.47 3.71
N GLU A 76 -4.58 -24.79 3.69
CA GLU A 76 -4.32 -25.63 2.50
C GLU A 76 -5.31 -25.36 1.36
N ARG A 77 -6.56 -24.97 1.67
CA ARG A 77 -7.53 -24.51 0.66
C ARG A 77 -7.07 -23.19 0.04
N VAL A 78 -6.66 -22.20 0.85
CA VAL A 78 -6.09 -20.95 0.36
C VAL A 78 -4.88 -21.24 -0.53
N LEU A 79 -3.95 -22.11 -0.09
CA LEU A 79 -2.76 -22.47 -0.85
C LEU A 79 -3.07 -23.00 -2.26
N ARG A 80 -4.13 -23.79 -2.42
CA ARG A 80 -4.52 -24.31 -3.76
C ARG A 80 -4.99 -23.24 -4.73
N ASP A 81 -5.49 -22.13 -4.19
CA ASP A 81 -6.01 -21.01 -4.98
C ASP A 81 -4.93 -19.96 -5.29
N LEU A 82 -3.68 -20.20 -4.83
CA LEU A 82 -2.53 -19.34 -5.11
C LEU A 82 -1.68 -19.89 -6.25
N ALA A 83 -1.11 -18.99 -7.03
CA ALA A 83 -0.08 -19.31 -7.98
C ALA A 83 1.14 -18.39 -7.78
N LEU A 84 2.32 -18.98 -7.75
CA LEU A 84 3.60 -18.28 -7.70
C LEU A 84 4.51 -18.86 -8.78
N SER A 85 5.14 -18.01 -9.56
CA SER A 85 6.14 -18.43 -10.55
C SER A 85 7.31 -17.45 -10.55
N LEU A 86 8.49 -17.98 -10.89
CA LEU A 86 9.72 -17.21 -11.00
C LEU A 86 10.37 -17.51 -12.35
N ASP A 87 10.58 -16.48 -13.16
CA ASP A 87 11.15 -16.58 -14.51
C ASP A 87 10.35 -17.50 -15.46
N GLY A 88 9.05 -17.69 -15.19
CA GLY A 88 8.15 -18.57 -15.92
C GLY A 88 7.98 -19.95 -15.31
N ASP A 89 8.86 -20.37 -14.40
CA ASP A 89 8.79 -21.66 -13.72
C ASP A 89 7.88 -21.57 -12.50
N ARG A 90 6.93 -22.50 -12.36
CA ARG A 90 6.01 -22.54 -11.22
C ARG A 90 6.77 -22.95 -9.95
N LEU A 91 6.66 -22.12 -8.91
CA LEU A 91 7.21 -22.43 -7.60
C LEU A 91 6.20 -23.21 -6.75
N LYS A 92 6.71 -24.12 -5.95
CA LYS A 92 5.91 -24.88 -4.98
C LYS A 92 5.88 -24.09 -3.66
N LEU A 93 4.78 -23.37 -3.42
CA LEU A 93 4.50 -22.80 -2.12
C LEU A 93 4.25 -23.89 -1.07
N GLN A 94 4.75 -23.68 0.13
CA GLN A 94 4.54 -24.52 1.29
C GLN A 94 3.91 -23.70 2.41
N LEU A 95 2.97 -24.27 3.14
CA LEU A 95 2.39 -23.66 4.34
C LEU A 95 3.45 -23.64 5.44
N VAL A 96 3.74 -22.48 6.00
CA VAL A 96 4.67 -22.26 7.10
C VAL A 96 3.91 -22.13 8.41
N SER A 97 2.94 -21.24 8.47
CA SER A 97 2.11 -21.01 9.65
C SER A 97 0.70 -20.56 9.28
N ALA A 98 -0.23 -20.75 10.20
CA ALA A 98 -1.57 -20.19 10.12
C ALA A 98 -2.02 -19.79 11.53
N ALA A 99 -2.52 -18.57 11.68
CA ALA A 99 -3.05 -18.02 12.92
C ALA A 99 -4.46 -17.50 12.69
N PHE A 100 -5.40 -17.94 13.53
CA PHE A 100 -6.81 -17.59 13.44
C PHE A 100 -7.24 -16.83 14.71
N PRO A 101 -8.03 -15.76 14.57
CA PRO A 101 -8.68 -15.15 15.70
C PRO A 101 -9.83 -16.05 16.19
N ASN A 102 -10.44 -15.70 17.33
CA ASN A 102 -11.67 -16.39 17.76
C ASN A 102 -12.84 -16.07 16.80
N VAL A 103 -13.84 -16.93 16.83
CA VAL A 103 -15.02 -16.89 15.94
C VAL A 103 -15.79 -15.56 16.06
N GLU A 104 -15.91 -15.01 17.27
CA GLU A 104 -16.62 -13.76 17.53
C GLU A 104 -15.96 -12.61 16.77
N ARG A 105 -14.63 -12.50 16.83
CA ARG A 105 -13.90 -11.46 16.11
C ARG A 105 -14.03 -11.57 14.60
N ILE A 106 -14.08 -12.80 14.06
CA ILE A 106 -14.33 -13.02 12.62
C ILE A 106 -15.73 -12.52 12.26
N LYS A 107 -16.74 -12.88 13.05
CA LYS A 107 -18.16 -12.47 12.83
C LYS A 107 -18.35 -10.96 12.92
N GLU A 108 -17.56 -10.28 13.73
CA GLU A 108 -17.57 -8.82 13.87
C GLU A 108 -16.78 -8.08 12.78
N GLY A 109 -16.10 -8.80 11.87
CA GLY A 109 -15.23 -8.20 10.85
C GLY A 109 -13.97 -7.57 11.43
N LEU A 110 -13.56 -7.94 12.63
CA LEU A 110 -12.43 -7.37 13.39
C LEU A 110 -11.26 -8.35 13.53
N GLY A 111 -11.39 -9.57 13.04
CA GLY A 111 -10.38 -10.62 13.18
C GLY A 111 -9.66 -10.90 11.86
N ASP A 112 -8.34 -10.81 11.87
CA ASP A 112 -7.51 -11.19 10.72
C ASP A 112 -7.05 -12.65 10.87
N ILE A 113 -7.30 -13.46 9.85
CA ILE A 113 -6.64 -14.76 9.67
C ILE A 113 -5.32 -14.46 8.98
N VAL A 114 -4.20 -14.88 9.56
CA VAL A 114 -2.86 -14.66 9.00
C VAL A 114 -2.26 -16.00 8.60
N ILE A 115 -1.90 -16.14 7.32
CA ILE A 115 -1.32 -17.38 6.79
C ILE A 115 0.00 -17.03 6.11
N ASP A 116 1.06 -17.73 6.49
CA ASP A 116 2.38 -17.59 5.92
C ASP A 116 2.70 -18.78 5.03
N PHE A 117 3.15 -18.49 3.83
CA PHE A 117 3.66 -19.46 2.86
C PHE A 117 5.09 -19.11 2.49
N ALA A 118 5.84 -20.10 2.01
CA ALA A 118 7.16 -19.87 1.47
C ALA A 118 7.46 -20.80 0.29
N ALA A 119 8.37 -20.36 -0.57
CA ALA A 119 8.96 -21.16 -1.63
C ALA A 119 10.49 -20.96 -1.63
N ASP A 120 11.24 -22.04 -1.71
CA ASP A 120 12.68 -21.99 -1.89
C ASP A 120 13.01 -21.72 -3.36
N VAL A 121 14.03 -20.90 -3.59
CA VAL A 121 14.49 -20.49 -4.93
C VAL A 121 16.02 -20.61 -5.02
N SER A 122 16.53 -20.83 -6.25
CA SER A 122 17.96 -20.85 -6.51
C SER A 122 18.49 -19.42 -6.77
N GLU A 123 19.74 -19.16 -6.45
CA GLU A 123 20.40 -17.83 -6.58
C GLU A 123 21.04 -17.60 -7.95
N ASP A 124 20.74 -18.41 -8.96
CA ASP A 124 21.51 -18.57 -10.19
C ASP A 124 21.30 -17.47 -11.24
N LYS A 125 20.40 -16.50 -11.04
CA LYS A 125 20.10 -15.45 -12.01
C LYS A 125 20.19 -14.05 -11.39
N GLN A 126 20.80 -13.12 -12.13
CA GLN A 126 20.93 -11.73 -11.71
C GLN A 126 19.63 -10.93 -11.84
N THR A 127 18.82 -11.22 -12.85
CA THR A 127 17.53 -10.54 -13.08
C THR A 127 16.43 -11.57 -13.04
N ARG A 128 15.40 -11.28 -12.25
CA ARG A 128 14.32 -12.21 -11.95
C ARG A 128 12.96 -11.55 -12.19
N LYS A 129 12.01 -12.34 -12.64
CA LYS A 129 10.61 -11.95 -12.78
C LYS A 129 9.75 -12.87 -11.92
N LEU A 130 9.19 -12.33 -10.83
CA LEU A 130 8.22 -13.00 -10.00
C LEU A 130 6.81 -12.66 -10.46
N VAL A 131 5.95 -13.67 -10.55
CA VAL A 131 4.52 -13.50 -10.81
C VAL A 131 3.75 -14.22 -9.72
N PHE A 132 2.83 -13.50 -9.09
CA PHE A 132 1.90 -14.00 -8.08
C PHE A 132 0.46 -13.78 -8.55
N ALA A 133 -0.39 -14.76 -8.29
CA ALA A 133 -1.83 -14.62 -8.49
C ALA A 133 -2.60 -15.27 -7.32
N ASN A 134 -3.70 -14.63 -6.92
CA ASN A 134 -4.61 -15.09 -5.89
C ASN A 134 -6.02 -15.20 -6.49
N TYR A 135 -6.59 -16.40 -6.48
CA TYR A 135 -7.93 -16.71 -6.97
C TYR A 135 -8.89 -17.09 -5.85
N HIS A 136 -8.42 -17.03 -4.59
CA HIS A 136 -9.20 -17.48 -3.44
C HIS A 136 -10.45 -16.62 -3.26
N GLN A 137 -11.63 -17.27 -3.26
CA GLN A 137 -12.94 -16.61 -3.04
C GLN A 137 -13.19 -15.39 -3.95
N SER A 138 -12.82 -15.47 -5.23
CA SER A 138 -12.79 -14.33 -6.17
C SER A 138 -14.12 -13.58 -6.34
N THR A 139 -15.25 -14.21 -6.03
CA THR A 139 -16.59 -13.60 -6.17
C THR A 139 -16.97 -12.65 -5.04
N ILE A 140 -16.27 -12.74 -3.91
CA ILE A 140 -16.57 -11.96 -2.70
C ILE A 140 -15.35 -11.20 -2.17
N SER A 141 -14.22 -11.24 -2.89
CA SER A 141 -12.94 -10.73 -2.39
C SER A 141 -12.57 -9.40 -2.96
N ALA A 142 -12.00 -8.55 -2.08
CA ALA A 142 -11.16 -7.41 -2.45
C ALA A 142 -9.70 -7.77 -2.18
N TYR A 143 -8.83 -7.63 -3.19
CA TYR A 143 -7.42 -8.00 -3.08
C TYR A 143 -6.52 -6.77 -2.94
N LEU A 144 -5.49 -6.92 -2.15
CA LEU A 144 -4.35 -6.02 -2.08
C LEU A 144 -3.07 -6.84 -2.18
N VAL A 145 -2.09 -6.40 -2.95
CA VAL A 145 -0.80 -7.08 -3.04
C VAL A 145 0.35 -6.08 -3.09
N ASN A 146 1.37 -6.33 -2.27
CA ASN A 146 2.59 -5.54 -2.21
C ASN A 146 3.81 -6.42 -1.96
N CYS A 147 4.98 -5.94 -2.41
CA CYS A 147 6.27 -6.45 -1.98
C CYS A 147 6.86 -5.51 -0.93
N LEU A 148 7.39 -6.08 0.16
CA LEU A 148 8.20 -5.32 1.12
C LEU A 148 9.52 -4.89 0.48
N ALA A 149 10.05 -3.76 0.92
CA ALA A 149 11.42 -3.40 0.56
C ALA A 149 12.37 -4.50 1.05
N PRO A 150 13.19 -5.09 0.16
CA PRO A 150 14.11 -6.15 0.56
C PRO A 150 15.08 -5.65 1.64
N GLU A 151 15.29 -6.46 2.68
CA GLU A 151 16.28 -6.16 3.72
C GLU A 151 17.71 -6.40 3.21
N ASP A 152 17.87 -7.38 2.29
CA ASP A 152 19.16 -7.66 1.65
C ASP A 152 19.47 -6.59 0.61
N LYS A 153 20.60 -5.91 0.80
CA LYS A 153 21.08 -4.83 -0.10
C LYS A 153 21.47 -5.32 -1.50
N ASP A 154 21.66 -6.62 -1.66
CA ASP A 154 21.96 -7.24 -2.95
C ASP A 154 20.69 -7.49 -3.76
N ILE A 155 19.50 -7.33 -3.17
CA ILE A 155 18.22 -7.44 -3.86
C ILE A 155 17.65 -6.04 -4.12
N SER A 156 17.31 -5.76 -5.36
CA SER A 156 16.75 -4.46 -5.77
C SER A 156 15.53 -4.66 -6.65
N VAL A 157 14.40 -4.13 -6.22
CA VAL A 157 13.16 -4.13 -7.01
C VAL A 157 13.29 -3.10 -8.13
N THR A 158 13.10 -3.52 -9.37
CA THR A 158 13.25 -2.69 -10.57
C THR A 158 11.92 -2.35 -11.24
N GLY A 159 10.88 -3.16 -11.02
CA GLY A 159 9.56 -2.91 -11.60
C GLY A 159 8.46 -3.65 -10.85
N GLN A 160 7.26 -3.06 -10.87
CA GLN A 160 6.05 -3.65 -10.27
C GLN A 160 4.86 -3.38 -11.18
N HIS A 161 4.03 -4.40 -11.38
CA HIS A 161 2.79 -4.30 -12.14
C HIS A 161 1.67 -5.08 -11.44
N ARG A 162 0.45 -4.53 -11.43
CA ARG A 162 -0.76 -5.15 -10.87
C ARG A 162 -1.91 -5.03 -11.87
N ASN A 163 -2.82 -6.00 -11.86
CA ASN A 163 -4.11 -5.81 -12.51
C ASN A 163 -5.00 -4.86 -11.66
N TYR A 164 -6.12 -4.46 -12.21
CA TYR A 164 -7.06 -3.54 -11.54
C TYR A 164 -7.57 -4.09 -10.20
N GLU A 165 -7.90 -5.37 -10.15
CA GLU A 165 -8.41 -6.08 -8.97
C GLU A 165 -7.31 -6.40 -7.95
N GLN A 166 -6.03 -6.19 -8.29
CA GLN A 166 -4.87 -6.55 -7.48
C GLN A 166 -4.79 -8.05 -7.11
N SER A 167 -5.49 -8.91 -7.85
CA SER A 167 -5.39 -10.37 -7.74
C SER A 167 -4.19 -10.95 -8.49
N PHE A 168 -3.57 -10.17 -9.37
CA PHE A 168 -2.36 -10.48 -10.11
C PHE A 168 -1.27 -9.44 -9.82
N TYR A 169 -0.06 -9.92 -9.58
CA TYR A 169 1.10 -9.08 -9.29
C TYR A 169 2.35 -9.62 -9.99
N GLN A 170 3.01 -8.77 -10.75
CA GLN A 170 4.33 -9.02 -11.33
C GLN A 170 5.36 -8.11 -10.65
N LEU A 171 6.50 -8.69 -10.30
CA LEU A 171 7.62 -8.02 -9.68
C LEU A 171 8.89 -8.37 -10.45
N ASP A 172 9.55 -7.35 -10.98
CA ASP A 172 10.87 -7.48 -11.57
C ASP A 172 11.92 -7.03 -10.53
N TYR A 173 12.93 -7.84 -10.30
CA TYR A 173 13.99 -7.53 -9.35
C TYR A 173 15.35 -8.08 -9.81
N SER A 174 16.42 -7.49 -9.31
CA SER A 174 17.78 -7.96 -9.52
C SER A 174 18.36 -8.53 -8.22
N GLN A 175 19.19 -9.57 -8.36
CA GLN A 175 19.88 -10.28 -7.28
C GLN A 175 21.36 -10.35 -7.59
N GLY A 176 22.23 -10.08 -6.59
CA GLY A 176 23.67 -9.98 -6.79
C GLY A 176 24.09 -8.53 -7.03
N GLY A 177 25.09 -8.08 -6.26
CA GLY A 177 25.53 -6.68 -6.12
C GLY A 177 25.71 -5.90 -7.43
N PHE A 178 24.61 -5.63 -8.10
CA PHE A 178 24.57 -4.51 -9.01
C PHE A 178 24.75 -3.29 -8.11
N ARG A 179 26.00 -2.86 -7.96
CA ARG A 179 26.24 -1.45 -7.68
C ARG A 179 25.42 -0.73 -8.75
N SER A 180 24.19 -0.36 -8.43
CA SER A 180 23.54 0.70 -9.18
C SER A 180 24.53 1.84 -9.08
N GLY A 181 25.29 2.01 -10.15
CA GLY A 181 26.01 3.25 -10.34
C GLY A 181 24.91 4.25 -10.11
N ARG A 182 24.99 4.96 -9.00
CA ARG A 182 24.10 6.04 -8.66
C ARG A 182 24.04 6.87 -9.92
N LEU A 183 22.98 6.71 -10.73
CA LEU A 183 22.62 7.71 -11.73
C LEU A 183 22.16 8.90 -10.88
N THR A 184 23.14 9.52 -10.19
CA THR A 184 22.95 10.90 -9.77
C THR A 184 22.82 11.64 -11.08
N PRO A 185 21.66 12.23 -11.38
CA PRO A 185 21.52 13.04 -12.58
C PRO A 185 22.72 14.00 -12.59
N ALA A 186 23.41 14.14 -13.71
CA ALA A 186 24.63 14.91 -13.82
C ALA A 186 24.53 16.39 -13.36
N TRP A 187 23.30 16.87 -13.17
CA TRP A 187 22.98 18.18 -12.60
C TRP A 187 23.07 18.24 -11.07
N TRP A 188 23.09 17.08 -10.36
CA TRP A 188 23.20 17.03 -8.89
C TRP A 188 24.66 16.98 -8.41
N SER A 189 25.61 16.62 -9.24
CA SER A 189 27.04 16.48 -8.87
C SER A 189 27.82 17.79 -8.84
N GLY A 190 27.24 18.90 -9.28
CA GLY A 190 27.81 20.23 -9.11
C GLY A 190 27.16 20.96 -7.96
N GLY A 191 27.89 21.27 -6.90
CA GLY A 191 27.45 22.07 -5.76
C GLY A 191 26.91 23.49 -6.08
N ARG A 192 26.55 23.72 -7.34
CA ARG A 192 25.98 24.97 -7.89
C ARG A 192 24.42 24.92 -7.95
N GLY A 193 23.80 23.74 -7.89
CA GLY A 193 22.33 23.63 -7.94
C GLY A 193 21.63 24.28 -6.75
N TRP A 194 22.23 24.21 -5.57
CA TRP A 194 21.68 24.82 -4.35
C TRP A 194 21.71 26.35 -4.41
N LEU A 195 22.73 26.93 -5.05
CA LEU A 195 22.85 28.38 -5.23
C LEU A 195 21.75 28.93 -6.14
N SER A 196 21.32 28.17 -7.13
CA SER A 196 20.20 28.55 -8.02
C SER A 196 18.86 28.60 -7.32
N PHE A 197 18.55 27.64 -6.44
CA PHE A 197 17.33 27.66 -5.65
C PHE A 197 17.33 28.79 -4.58
N LEU A 198 18.50 29.04 -3.95
CA LEU A 198 18.64 30.15 -3.03
C LEU A 198 18.45 31.50 -3.74
N GLY A 199 19.00 31.64 -4.95
CA GLY A 199 18.85 32.84 -5.79
C GLY A 199 17.40 33.12 -6.15
N ILE A 200 16.65 32.10 -6.59
CA ILE A 200 15.22 32.23 -6.95
C ILE A 200 14.39 32.60 -5.72
N PHE A 201 14.68 31.98 -4.56
CA PHE A 201 13.95 32.26 -3.33
C PHE A 201 14.20 33.68 -2.81
N LEU A 202 15.44 34.17 -2.89
CA LEU A 202 15.80 35.55 -2.53
C LEU A 202 15.18 36.57 -3.50
N LEU A 203 15.16 36.28 -4.80
CA LEU A 203 14.52 37.14 -5.80
C LEU A 203 13.01 37.23 -5.58
N ALA A 204 12.36 36.12 -5.29
CA ALA A 204 10.92 36.12 -4.96
C ALA A 204 10.61 36.92 -3.68
N ARG A 205 11.43 36.81 -2.65
CA ARG A 205 11.29 37.63 -1.43
C ARG A 205 11.51 39.13 -1.70
N LEU A 206 12.50 39.48 -2.53
CA LEU A 206 12.77 40.88 -2.89
C LEU A 206 11.59 41.49 -3.64
N VAL A 207 11.01 40.76 -4.61
CA VAL A 207 9.83 41.20 -5.36
C VAL A 207 8.63 41.46 -4.43
N VAL A 208 8.39 40.55 -3.47
CA VAL A 208 7.31 40.72 -2.47
C VAL A 208 7.54 41.93 -1.58
N LEU A 209 8.79 42.18 -1.16
CA LEU A 209 9.17 43.33 -0.33
C LEU A 209 8.98 44.67 -1.09
N LEU A 210 9.42 44.70 -2.35
CA LEU A 210 9.25 45.90 -3.20
C LEU A 210 7.77 46.17 -3.53
N ALA A 211 6.96 45.13 -3.74
CA ALA A 211 5.52 45.27 -3.94
C ALA A 211 4.81 45.79 -2.66
N LYS A 212 5.31 45.39 -1.47
CA LYS A 212 4.76 45.88 -0.19
C LYS A 212 5.15 47.35 0.08
N GLN A 213 6.35 47.76 -0.26
CA GLN A 213 6.76 49.18 -0.15
C GLN A 213 5.97 50.09 -1.09
N ARG A 214 5.69 49.66 -2.34
CA ARG A 214 4.86 50.44 -3.27
C ARG A 214 3.43 50.64 -2.78
N ARG A 215 2.86 49.68 -2.05
CA ARG A 215 1.51 49.79 -1.48
C ARG A 215 1.45 50.74 -0.28
N HIS A 216 2.57 50.99 0.42
CA HIS A 216 2.64 51.97 1.53
C HIS A 216 2.85 53.39 1.03
N SER A 217 3.43 53.61 -0.15
CA SER A 217 3.73 54.95 -0.68
C SER A 217 2.52 55.64 -1.37
N THR A 218 1.42 54.91 -1.59
CA THR A 218 0.21 55.48 -2.21
C THR A 218 -0.89 55.90 -1.24
N ARG A 219 -0.58 55.92 0.06
CA ARG A 219 -1.50 56.40 1.10
C ARG A 219 -0.97 57.72 1.68
N VAL A 220 -0.97 58.78 0.85
CA VAL A 220 -0.84 60.19 1.33
C VAL A 220 -2.20 60.79 1.28
N ASP A 221 -2.70 61.18 2.42
CA ASP A 221 -3.97 61.83 2.66
C ASP A 221 -4.07 63.17 1.91
N PRO A 222 -5.22 63.52 1.40
CA PRO A 222 -5.51 64.92 1.08
C PRO A 222 -6.01 65.60 2.38
N LEU A 223 -5.17 66.37 3.00
CA LEU A 223 -5.59 67.29 4.04
C LEU A 223 -6.21 68.53 3.46
N VAL A 224 -7.46 68.75 3.86
CA VAL A 224 -8.02 69.97 4.45
C VAL A 224 -7.60 71.31 3.78
N GLY A 225 -8.50 71.96 3.19
CA GLY A 225 -8.52 73.37 2.93
C GLY A 225 -9.90 73.95 3.31
N SER A 226 -9.93 74.53 4.48
CA SER A 226 -11.08 75.29 5.03
C SER A 226 -11.14 76.70 4.51
N SER A 227 -12.31 77.34 4.70
CA SER A 227 -12.58 78.79 4.87
C SER A 227 -12.81 79.55 3.57
N ILE A 228 -13.95 80.10 3.34
CA ILE A 228 -14.70 81.17 3.99
C ILE A 228 -16.11 81.11 3.46
#